data_29a4c94ac7eb2a4ce2446a6a3a891c68
#
_entry.id   29a4c94ac7eb2a4ce2446a6a3a891c68
#
_cell.length_a   1.000
_cell.length_b   1.000
_cell.length_c   1.000
_cell.angle_alpha   90.00
_cell.angle_beta   90.00
_cell.angle_gamma   90.00
#
_symmetry.space_group_name_H-M   'P 1'
#
loop_
_entity.id
_entity.type
_entity.pdbx_description
1 polymer ?
#
loop_
_entity_poly.entity_id
_entity_poly.type
_entity_poly.pdbx_seq_one_letter_code
_entity_poly.pdbx_strand_id
1 'polypeptide(L)'
;MSLTVKPLANIGAEISGLDINEPVSEALAQELKDLWYEYGVLLIRGQKDSPESQIAFSRTFGPLEMHPLKAKTSEANPELFVLENGGDKDQYSTAFYKGEKIVGRLDWHIDLHYTGKPNHGALLTAVTVAEEDGLTGFGDLAAAYDALDDDTKTLLDKLEVAYSFSMQRRHMRYVDVEGYEPGPYSPTKPSDIGFPDFPD
;
A
#
# COMPACT_ATOMS: atom_id res chain seq x y z
N MET A 1 26.82 -1.51 -11.77
CA MET A 1 25.77 -0.82 -12.53
C MET A 1 25.60 0.55 -11.93
N SER A 2 25.31 1.56 -12.75
CA SER A 2 25.05 2.91 -12.24
C SER A 2 23.54 3.14 -12.35
N LEU A 3 22.87 3.45 -11.22
CA LEU A 3 21.48 3.83 -11.23
C LEU A 3 21.32 5.24 -11.82
N THR A 4 20.21 5.45 -12.51
CA THR A 4 19.76 6.79 -12.89
C THR A 4 18.51 7.12 -12.08
N VAL A 5 18.56 8.20 -11.35
CA VAL A 5 17.47 8.66 -10.47
C VAL A 5 16.82 9.89 -11.08
N LYS A 6 15.52 9.83 -11.29
CA LYS A 6 14.73 10.94 -11.80
C LYS A 6 13.60 11.26 -10.83
N PRO A 7 13.68 12.33 -10.04
CA PRO A 7 12.62 12.75 -9.15
C PRO A 7 11.28 12.93 -9.89
N LEU A 8 10.19 12.51 -9.29
CA LEU A 8 8.83 12.77 -9.75
C LEU A 8 8.32 14.12 -9.21
N ALA A 9 7.23 14.62 -9.75
CA ALA A 9 6.77 15.98 -9.48
C ALA A 9 6.41 16.27 -8.02
N ASN A 10 5.85 15.30 -7.30
CA ASN A 10 5.36 15.52 -5.94
C ASN A 10 6.02 14.57 -4.93
N ILE A 11 5.98 13.27 -5.17
CA ILE A 11 6.55 12.24 -4.31
C ILE A 11 7.18 11.16 -5.18
N GLY A 12 8.31 10.62 -4.76
CA GLY A 12 8.96 9.49 -5.39
C GLY A 12 10.02 9.86 -6.42
N ALA A 13 10.74 8.84 -6.86
CA ALA A 13 11.69 8.91 -7.96
C ALA A 13 11.57 7.70 -8.87
N GLU A 14 11.74 7.92 -10.18
CA GLU A 14 11.90 6.85 -11.17
C GLU A 14 13.35 6.40 -11.20
N ILE A 15 13.56 5.09 -11.03
CA ILE A 15 14.87 4.46 -11.01
C ILE A 15 15.05 3.65 -12.28
N SER A 16 16.13 3.93 -13.03
CA SER A 16 16.53 3.19 -14.21
C SER A 16 17.92 2.58 -14.05
N GLY A 17 18.21 1.55 -14.85
CA GLY A 17 19.49 0.82 -14.77
C GLY A 17 19.48 -0.30 -13.72
N LEU A 18 18.30 -0.67 -13.22
CA LEU A 18 18.07 -1.76 -12.27
C LEU A 18 17.30 -2.89 -12.97
N ASP A 19 17.73 -4.14 -12.75
CA ASP A 19 16.95 -5.34 -13.03
C ASP A 19 16.74 -6.10 -11.72
N ILE A 20 15.49 -6.28 -11.32
CA ILE A 20 15.13 -6.95 -10.07
C ILE A 20 15.39 -8.46 -10.08
N ASN A 21 15.68 -9.03 -11.26
CA ASN A 21 16.05 -10.45 -11.39
C ASN A 21 17.54 -10.70 -11.11
N GLU A 22 18.35 -9.65 -11.13
CA GLU A 22 19.77 -9.77 -10.83
C GLU A 22 20.04 -9.67 -9.32
N PRO A 23 21.07 -10.37 -8.83
CA PRO A 23 21.46 -10.27 -7.43
C PRO A 23 21.79 -8.84 -7.02
N VAL A 24 21.21 -8.37 -5.93
CA VAL A 24 21.48 -7.05 -5.37
C VAL A 24 22.67 -7.13 -4.42
N SER A 25 23.76 -6.40 -4.72
CA SER A 25 24.90 -6.29 -3.80
C SER A 25 24.55 -5.48 -2.56
N GLU A 26 25.31 -5.64 -1.47
CA GLU A 26 25.11 -4.87 -0.24
C GLU A 26 25.20 -3.35 -0.49
N ALA A 27 26.11 -2.91 -1.34
CA ALA A 27 26.25 -1.49 -1.67
C ALA A 27 25.02 -0.97 -2.43
N LEU A 28 24.51 -1.73 -3.40
CA LEU A 28 23.28 -1.39 -4.12
C LEU A 28 22.05 -1.43 -3.22
N ALA A 29 21.99 -2.39 -2.31
CA ALA A 29 20.93 -2.49 -1.32
C ALA A 29 20.87 -1.24 -0.41
N GLN A 30 22.03 -0.76 0.02
CA GLN A 30 22.10 0.46 0.82
C GLN A 30 21.71 1.68 -0.01
N GLU A 31 22.21 1.82 -1.24
CA GLU A 31 21.84 2.91 -2.16
C GLU A 31 20.32 2.96 -2.39
N LEU A 32 19.68 1.80 -2.64
CA LEU A 32 18.22 1.72 -2.81
C LEU A 32 17.45 2.11 -1.56
N LYS A 33 17.93 1.73 -0.37
CA LYS A 33 17.30 2.13 0.89
C LYS A 33 17.41 3.64 1.13
N ASP A 34 18.59 4.22 0.89
CA ASP A 34 18.82 5.65 1.03
C ASP A 34 17.92 6.45 0.08
N LEU A 35 17.82 6.02 -1.19
CA LEU A 35 16.89 6.60 -2.15
C LEU A 35 15.42 6.45 -1.72
N TRP A 36 15.05 5.29 -1.17
CA TRP A 36 13.69 5.08 -0.70
C TRP A 36 13.35 6.00 0.47
N TYR A 37 14.25 6.17 1.42
CA TYR A 37 14.06 7.11 2.53
C TYR A 37 14.02 8.57 2.08
N GLU A 38 14.80 8.92 1.06
CA GLU A 38 14.81 10.28 0.50
C GLU A 38 13.51 10.61 -0.26
N TYR A 39 13.06 9.68 -1.11
CA TYR A 39 11.94 9.93 -2.03
C TYR A 39 10.59 9.35 -1.58
N GLY A 40 10.56 8.45 -0.60
CA GLY A 40 9.36 7.78 -0.11
C GLY A 40 8.81 6.70 -1.04
N VAL A 41 8.89 6.87 -2.35
CA VAL A 41 8.44 5.92 -3.38
C VAL A 41 9.50 5.76 -4.46
N LEU A 42 9.86 4.53 -4.79
CA LEU A 42 10.72 4.21 -5.93
C LEU A 42 9.89 3.54 -7.04
N LEU A 43 9.89 4.12 -8.23
CA LEU A 43 9.20 3.60 -9.40
C LEU A 43 10.21 2.94 -10.33
N ILE A 44 10.09 1.63 -10.53
CA ILE A 44 11.00 0.84 -11.38
C ILE A 44 10.17 0.25 -12.51
N ARG A 45 10.40 0.74 -13.73
CA ARG A 45 9.60 0.35 -14.89
C ARG A 45 10.26 -0.77 -15.70
N GLY A 46 9.42 -1.47 -16.50
CA GLY A 46 9.89 -2.40 -17.52
C GLY A 46 10.51 -3.68 -16.97
N GLN A 47 10.21 -4.02 -15.72
CA GLN A 47 10.70 -5.24 -15.11
C GLN A 47 9.95 -6.45 -15.68
N LYS A 48 10.69 -7.53 -15.97
CA LYS A 48 10.10 -8.85 -16.19
C LYS A 48 10.23 -9.60 -14.88
N ASP A 49 9.23 -9.44 -14.03
CA ASP A 49 9.25 -10.04 -12.71
C ASP A 49 8.59 -11.42 -12.68
N SER A 50 8.96 -12.17 -11.67
CA SER A 50 8.31 -13.39 -11.24
C SER A 50 8.00 -13.28 -9.74
N PRO A 51 7.11 -14.12 -9.18
CA PRO A 51 6.94 -14.20 -7.74
C PRO A 51 8.25 -14.33 -6.97
N GLU A 52 9.17 -15.13 -7.46
CA GLU A 52 10.47 -15.40 -6.85
C GLU A 52 11.38 -14.17 -6.89
N SER A 53 11.45 -13.46 -8.02
CA SER A 53 12.27 -12.24 -8.16
C SER A 53 11.68 -11.10 -7.31
N GLN A 54 10.37 -10.97 -7.27
CA GLN A 54 9.70 -9.99 -6.40
C GLN A 54 10.03 -10.24 -4.92
N ILE A 55 9.93 -11.49 -4.46
CA ILE A 55 10.28 -11.89 -3.08
C ILE A 55 11.76 -11.62 -2.80
N ALA A 56 12.65 -12.04 -3.70
CA ALA A 56 14.09 -11.88 -3.54
C ALA A 56 14.47 -10.39 -3.46
N PHE A 57 13.92 -9.58 -4.35
CA PHE A 57 14.16 -8.14 -4.36
C PHE A 57 13.58 -7.45 -3.13
N SER A 58 12.38 -7.83 -2.67
CA SER A 58 11.78 -7.29 -1.45
C SER A 58 12.66 -7.52 -0.21
N ARG A 59 13.34 -8.65 -0.12
CA ARG A 59 14.26 -8.98 0.99
C ARG A 59 15.48 -8.05 1.06
N THR A 60 15.79 -7.35 -0.02
CA THR A 60 16.83 -6.29 -0.03
C THR A 60 16.52 -5.19 0.99
N PHE A 61 15.26 -4.90 1.21
CA PHE A 61 14.82 -3.83 2.11
C PHE A 61 14.64 -4.30 3.56
N GLY A 62 14.46 -5.59 3.79
CA GLY A 62 14.32 -6.15 5.13
C GLY A 62 13.64 -7.53 5.16
N PRO A 63 13.36 -8.07 6.33
CA PRO A 63 12.58 -9.29 6.48
C PRO A 63 11.15 -9.06 6.00
N LEU A 64 10.57 -10.09 5.35
CA LEU A 64 9.20 -10.01 4.86
C LEU A 64 8.21 -10.30 5.99
N GLU A 65 7.15 -9.53 6.03
CA GLU A 65 6.00 -9.78 6.90
C GLU A 65 4.96 -10.65 6.18
N MET A 66 4.31 -11.51 6.94
CA MET A 66 3.23 -12.35 6.44
C MET A 66 1.90 -11.62 6.65
N HIS A 67 1.15 -11.43 5.57
CA HIS A 67 -0.14 -10.76 5.67
C HIS A 67 -1.14 -11.62 6.48
N PRO A 68 -1.89 -11.05 7.44
CA PRO A 68 -2.82 -11.80 8.28
C PRO A 68 -3.99 -12.41 7.49
N LEU A 69 -4.37 -11.82 6.35
CA LEU A 69 -5.43 -12.31 5.47
C LEU A 69 -4.90 -13.40 4.52
N LYS A 70 -4.85 -14.63 5.03
CA LYS A 70 -4.32 -15.80 4.29
C LYS A 70 -5.10 -16.13 3.01
N ALA A 71 -6.37 -15.81 2.93
CA ALA A 71 -7.20 -16.09 1.75
C ALA A 71 -6.76 -15.31 0.49
N LYS A 72 -5.97 -14.24 0.65
CA LYS A 72 -5.43 -13.42 -0.42
C LYS A 72 -3.92 -13.64 -0.65
N THR A 73 -3.29 -14.52 0.14
CA THR A 73 -1.90 -14.89 -0.11
C THR A 73 -1.83 -16.02 -1.14
N SER A 74 -0.76 -16.03 -1.93
CA SER A 74 -0.49 -17.12 -2.86
C SER A 74 -0.19 -18.41 -2.08
N GLU A 75 -0.77 -19.55 -2.47
CA GLU A 75 -0.44 -20.85 -1.85
C GLU A 75 1.01 -21.24 -2.08
N ALA A 76 1.55 -20.94 -3.26
CA ALA A 76 2.93 -21.25 -3.62
C ALA A 76 3.95 -20.29 -2.99
N ASN A 77 3.56 -19.01 -2.83
CA ASN A 77 4.42 -17.93 -2.33
C ASN A 77 3.65 -17.13 -1.27
N PRO A 78 3.58 -17.63 -0.03
CA PRO A 78 2.73 -17.04 1.02
C PRO A 78 3.17 -15.62 1.46
N GLU A 79 4.36 -15.19 1.06
CA GLU A 79 4.85 -13.82 1.24
C GLU A 79 4.17 -12.81 0.29
N LEU A 80 3.50 -13.30 -0.76
CA LEU A 80 2.83 -12.45 -1.73
C LEU A 80 1.34 -12.31 -1.42
N PHE A 81 0.92 -11.07 -1.29
CA PHE A 81 -0.49 -10.71 -1.21
C PHE A 81 -1.00 -10.31 -2.61
N VAL A 82 -2.01 -11.02 -3.11
CA VAL A 82 -2.55 -10.81 -4.45
C VAL A 82 -3.71 -9.82 -4.39
N LEU A 83 -3.53 -8.70 -5.07
CA LEU A 83 -4.60 -7.73 -5.32
C LEU A 83 -5.12 -7.97 -6.73
N GLU A 84 -6.31 -8.51 -6.82
CA GLU A 84 -6.98 -8.71 -8.10
C GLU A 84 -8.40 -8.16 -8.06
N ASN A 85 -8.84 -7.65 -9.19
CA ASN A 85 -10.19 -7.18 -9.39
C ASN A 85 -10.76 -7.84 -10.64
N GLY A 86 -11.87 -8.56 -10.50
CA GLY A 86 -12.55 -9.23 -11.61
C GLY A 86 -13.09 -10.62 -11.28
N GLY A 87 -14.16 -10.99 -11.96
CA GLY A 87 -14.88 -12.26 -11.82
C GLY A 87 -15.94 -12.24 -10.71
N ASP A 88 -16.67 -13.35 -10.63
CA ASP A 88 -17.83 -13.52 -9.73
C ASP A 88 -17.46 -13.45 -8.22
N LYS A 89 -16.18 -13.53 -7.90
CA LYS A 89 -15.68 -13.48 -6.51
C LYS A 89 -15.48 -12.06 -5.98
N ASP A 90 -15.61 -11.06 -6.85
CA ASP A 90 -15.24 -9.67 -6.52
C ASP A 90 -16.41 -8.84 -5.98
N GLN A 91 -17.22 -9.49 -5.14
CA GLN A 91 -18.38 -8.88 -4.51
C GLN A 91 -17.99 -7.71 -3.58
N TYR A 92 -16.78 -7.78 -3.03
CA TYR A 92 -16.28 -6.77 -2.08
C TYR A 92 -15.75 -5.49 -2.73
N SER A 93 -15.45 -5.55 -4.02
CA SER A 93 -14.90 -4.41 -4.78
C SER A 93 -15.97 -3.58 -5.49
N THR A 94 -17.25 -3.93 -5.35
CA THR A 94 -18.34 -3.18 -5.97
C THR A 94 -18.82 -2.05 -5.07
N ALA A 95 -18.97 -0.88 -5.66
CA ALA A 95 -19.60 0.29 -5.04
C ALA A 95 -20.48 1.03 -6.06
N PHE A 96 -21.17 2.04 -5.58
CA PHE A 96 -21.93 2.95 -6.45
C PHE A 96 -21.47 4.39 -6.21
N TYR A 97 -21.33 5.14 -7.27
CA TYR A 97 -21.07 6.57 -7.20
C TYR A 97 -22.13 7.31 -8.01
N LYS A 98 -22.93 8.12 -7.34
CA LYS A 98 -24.08 8.83 -7.94
C LYS A 98 -25.01 7.90 -8.71
N GLY A 99 -25.22 6.69 -8.18
CA GLY A 99 -26.08 5.66 -8.76
C GLY A 99 -25.44 4.80 -9.86
N GLU A 100 -24.22 5.11 -10.30
CA GLU A 100 -23.48 4.29 -11.26
C GLU A 100 -22.63 3.26 -10.54
N LYS A 101 -22.66 2.01 -11.03
CA LYS A 101 -21.84 0.93 -10.49
C LYS A 101 -20.37 1.18 -10.84
N ILE A 102 -19.54 1.20 -9.85
CA ILE A 102 -18.09 1.35 -9.98
C ILE A 102 -17.35 0.23 -9.25
N VAL A 103 -16.08 0.07 -9.54
CA VAL A 103 -15.18 -0.71 -8.70
C VAL A 103 -14.99 0.05 -7.39
N GLY A 104 -15.04 -0.66 -6.28
CA GLY A 104 -14.79 -0.08 -4.96
C GLY A 104 -13.35 0.43 -4.88
N ARG A 105 -13.18 1.55 -4.22
CA ARG A 105 -11.85 2.10 -3.93
C ARG A 105 -11.36 1.64 -2.57
N LEU A 106 -10.07 1.56 -2.43
CA LEU A 106 -9.41 1.48 -1.14
C LEU A 106 -9.08 2.90 -0.67
N ASP A 107 -9.55 3.26 0.52
CA ASP A 107 -9.32 4.59 1.08
C ASP A 107 -7.85 4.78 1.50
N TRP A 108 -7.43 6.03 1.72
CA TRP A 108 -6.09 6.36 2.22
C TRP A 108 -5.82 5.63 3.54
N HIS A 109 -4.76 4.86 3.59
CA HIS A 109 -4.39 4.04 4.74
C HIS A 109 -2.87 3.80 4.78
N ILE A 110 -2.43 3.27 5.88
CA ILE A 110 -1.09 2.72 6.05
C ILE A 110 -1.27 1.25 6.40
N ASP A 111 -0.59 0.36 5.65
CA ASP A 111 -0.72 -1.07 5.84
C ASP A 111 -0.24 -1.53 7.21
N LEU A 112 -1.01 -2.43 7.84
CA LEU A 112 -0.69 -3.14 9.07
C LEU A 112 -0.37 -2.26 10.30
N HIS A 113 -0.67 -0.96 10.28
CA HIS A 113 -0.44 -0.06 11.41
C HIS A 113 -1.24 -0.39 12.67
N TYR A 114 -2.32 -1.16 12.52
CA TYR A 114 -3.14 -1.69 13.62
C TYR A 114 -2.57 -2.97 14.25
N THR A 115 -1.44 -3.46 13.78
CA THR A 115 -0.77 -4.64 14.34
C THR A 115 0.36 -4.21 15.29
N GLY A 116 0.84 -5.14 16.11
CA GLY A 116 2.01 -4.91 16.95
C GLY A 116 3.34 -4.77 16.18
N LYS A 117 3.30 -4.98 14.86
CA LYS A 117 4.43 -4.80 13.93
C LYS A 117 3.97 -3.98 12.74
N PRO A 118 4.08 -2.65 12.81
CA PRO A 118 3.76 -1.78 11.68
C PRO A 118 4.58 -2.16 10.45
N ASN A 119 3.93 -2.16 9.28
CA ASN A 119 4.62 -2.38 8.02
C ASN A 119 5.57 -1.21 7.73
N HIS A 120 6.85 -1.50 7.47
CA HIS A 120 7.83 -0.48 7.12
C HIS A 120 7.66 0.02 5.69
N GLY A 121 7.23 -0.85 4.80
CA GLY A 121 6.95 -0.54 3.40
C GLY A 121 6.45 -1.74 2.64
N ALA A 122 6.11 -1.54 1.38
CA ALA A 122 5.63 -2.58 0.49
C ALA A 122 6.24 -2.45 -0.89
N LEU A 123 6.42 -3.59 -1.56
CA LEU A 123 6.73 -3.65 -2.98
C LEU A 123 5.44 -4.05 -3.71
N LEU A 124 4.96 -3.17 -4.57
CA LEU A 124 3.76 -3.39 -5.37
C LEU A 124 4.16 -3.63 -6.82
N THR A 125 3.80 -4.79 -7.35
CA THR A 125 4.03 -5.14 -8.75
C THR A 125 2.73 -5.10 -9.53
N ALA A 126 2.71 -4.32 -10.61
CA ALA A 126 1.57 -4.23 -11.52
C ALA A 126 1.67 -5.33 -12.58
N VAL A 127 0.92 -6.42 -12.40
CA VAL A 127 0.84 -7.55 -13.35
C VAL A 127 -0.09 -7.21 -14.51
N THR A 128 -1.25 -6.65 -14.19
CA THR A 128 -2.22 -6.18 -15.19
C THR A 128 -2.68 -4.79 -14.76
N VAL A 129 -2.57 -3.84 -15.67
CA VAL A 129 -2.96 -2.45 -15.44
C VAL A 129 -4.29 -2.19 -16.13
N ALA A 130 -5.21 -1.52 -15.46
CA ALA A 130 -6.45 -1.06 -16.08
C ALA A 130 -6.16 -0.04 -17.19
N GLU A 131 -6.94 -0.07 -18.27
CA GLU A 131 -6.81 0.89 -19.38
C GLU A 131 -7.26 2.30 -18.96
N GLU A 132 -8.25 2.37 -18.07
CA GLU A 132 -8.77 3.60 -17.50
C GLU A 132 -8.92 3.44 -15.97
N ASP A 133 -8.70 4.51 -15.21
CA ASP A 133 -8.76 4.54 -13.75
C ASP A 133 -7.78 3.58 -13.04
N GLY A 134 -8.17 3.00 -11.91
CA GLY A 134 -7.33 2.05 -11.15
C GLY A 134 -6.05 2.66 -10.59
N LEU A 135 -6.04 3.96 -10.31
CA LEU A 135 -4.86 4.68 -9.82
C LEU A 135 -4.54 4.31 -8.38
N THR A 136 -3.25 4.16 -8.11
CA THR A 136 -2.71 4.09 -6.75
C THR A 136 -2.13 5.44 -6.38
N GLY A 137 -2.68 6.06 -5.34
CA GLY A 137 -2.20 7.33 -4.81
C GLY A 137 -1.21 7.11 -3.67
N PHE A 138 -0.19 7.96 -3.60
CA PHE A 138 0.77 8.00 -2.50
C PHE A 138 0.73 9.38 -1.84
N GLY A 139 0.78 9.43 -0.51
CA GLY A 139 0.80 10.65 0.27
C GLY A 139 2.08 10.73 1.12
N ASP A 140 2.76 11.87 1.06
CA ASP A 140 3.94 12.15 1.88
C ASP A 140 3.50 12.73 3.22
N LEU A 141 3.53 11.91 4.27
CA LEU A 141 3.16 12.32 5.63
C LEU A 141 4.24 13.21 6.27
N ALA A 142 5.51 13.05 5.88
CA ALA A 142 6.57 13.92 6.38
C ALA A 142 6.40 15.34 5.85
N ALA A 143 6.19 15.48 4.54
CA ALA A 143 5.90 16.78 3.93
C ALA A 143 4.59 17.39 4.46
N ALA A 144 3.56 16.56 4.72
CA ALA A 144 2.32 17.01 5.34
C ALA A 144 2.55 17.57 6.76
N TYR A 145 3.37 16.89 7.57
CA TYR A 145 3.75 17.39 8.90
C TYR A 145 4.57 18.68 8.79
N ASP A 146 5.52 18.75 7.88
CA ASP A 146 6.36 19.94 7.68
C ASP A 146 5.57 21.17 7.28
N ALA A 147 4.47 20.98 6.56
CA ALA A 147 3.57 22.06 6.15
C ALA A 147 2.68 22.62 7.28
N LEU A 148 2.64 21.98 8.45
CA LEU A 148 1.89 22.47 9.60
C LEU A 148 2.56 23.69 10.24
N ASP A 149 1.76 24.55 10.87
CA ASP A 149 2.27 25.61 11.72
C ASP A 149 2.89 25.10 13.03
N ASP A 150 3.71 25.94 13.67
CA ASP A 150 4.48 25.56 14.86
C ASP A 150 3.58 25.23 16.06
N ASP A 151 2.42 25.89 16.20
CA ASP A 151 1.49 25.64 17.29
C ASP A 151 0.84 24.27 17.12
N THR A 152 0.46 23.91 15.90
CA THR A 152 -0.08 22.58 15.56
C THR A 152 0.96 21.49 15.78
N LYS A 153 2.20 21.67 15.33
CA LYS A 153 3.31 20.73 15.59
C LYS A 153 3.53 20.52 17.09
N THR A 154 3.58 21.62 17.86
CA THR A 154 3.73 21.55 19.32
C THR A 154 2.59 20.80 20.02
N LEU A 155 1.37 20.88 19.47
CA LEU A 155 0.24 20.11 19.96
C LEU A 155 0.41 18.61 19.60
N LEU A 156 0.71 18.30 18.35
CA LEU A 156 0.84 16.92 17.85
C LEU A 156 1.97 16.16 18.55
N ASP A 157 3.08 16.80 18.85
CA ASP A 157 4.22 16.20 19.55
C ASP A 157 3.90 15.68 20.97
N LYS A 158 2.75 16.08 21.52
CA LYS A 158 2.26 15.65 22.83
C LYS A 158 1.19 14.58 22.76
N LEU A 159 0.75 14.22 21.55
CA LEU A 159 -0.32 13.25 21.35
C LEU A 159 0.24 11.86 21.06
N GLU A 160 -0.53 10.88 21.46
CA GLU A 160 -0.34 9.48 21.08
C GLU A 160 -1.47 9.08 20.12
N VAL A 161 -1.16 8.27 19.13
CA VAL A 161 -2.15 7.76 18.18
C VAL A 161 -2.40 6.30 18.46
N ALA A 162 -3.65 5.95 18.77
CA ALA A 162 -4.09 4.57 18.84
C ALA A 162 -4.62 4.13 17.47
N TYR A 163 -3.99 3.13 16.88
CA TYR A 163 -4.45 2.52 15.65
C TYR A 163 -5.35 1.33 15.97
N SER A 164 -6.56 1.32 15.41
CA SER A 164 -7.46 0.19 15.49
C SER A 164 -7.93 -0.20 14.09
N PHE A 165 -8.16 -1.50 13.88
CA PHE A 165 -8.75 -1.98 12.65
C PHE A 165 -10.27 -1.82 12.69
N SER A 166 -10.84 -0.95 11.86
CA SER A 166 -12.27 -0.79 11.73
C SER A 166 -12.71 -0.81 10.27
N MET A 167 -13.69 -1.62 9.95
CA MET A 167 -14.31 -1.68 8.61
C MET A 167 -15.57 -0.82 8.52
N GLN A 168 -15.95 -0.14 9.58
CA GLN A 168 -17.15 0.68 9.60
C GLN A 168 -16.87 2.09 9.07
N ARG A 169 -17.43 2.44 7.90
CA ARG A 169 -17.27 3.78 7.30
C ARG A 169 -17.58 4.93 8.23
N ARG A 170 -18.55 4.78 9.11
CA ARG A 170 -18.88 5.82 10.11
C ARG A 170 -17.69 6.21 11.01
N HIS A 171 -16.68 5.35 11.11
CA HIS A 171 -15.45 5.62 11.85
C HIS A 171 -14.36 6.27 10.97
N MET A 172 -14.58 6.31 9.67
CA MET A 172 -13.63 6.82 8.68
C MET A 172 -13.98 8.27 8.33
N ARG A 173 -13.61 9.20 9.18
CA ARG A 173 -14.08 10.59 9.19
C ARG A 173 -13.79 11.38 7.90
N TYR A 174 -12.74 11.03 7.15
CA TYR A 174 -12.26 11.78 6.00
C TYR A 174 -12.43 11.06 4.66
N VAL A 175 -13.12 9.93 4.65
CA VAL A 175 -13.33 9.11 3.45
C VAL A 175 -14.77 9.13 2.95
N ASP A 176 -15.61 9.97 3.55
CA ASP A 176 -16.99 10.14 3.12
C ASP A 176 -17.03 11.01 1.86
N VAL A 177 -17.41 10.40 0.75
CA VAL A 177 -17.57 11.05 -0.54
C VAL A 177 -19.04 11.15 -0.83
N GLU A 178 -19.54 12.38 -1.06
CA GLU A 178 -20.93 12.60 -1.42
C GLU A 178 -21.32 11.81 -2.66
N GLY A 179 -22.40 11.03 -2.54
CA GLY A 179 -22.88 10.18 -3.61
C GLY A 179 -22.18 8.84 -3.76
N TYR A 180 -21.25 8.49 -2.86
CA TYR A 180 -20.66 7.16 -2.81
C TYR A 180 -21.47 6.25 -1.87
N GLU A 181 -21.86 5.08 -2.38
CA GLU A 181 -22.56 4.04 -1.64
C GLU A 181 -21.77 2.74 -1.73
N PRO A 182 -21.50 2.05 -0.60
CA PRO A 182 -20.86 0.75 -0.63
C PRO A 182 -21.77 -0.28 -1.31
N GLY A 183 -21.15 -1.28 -1.94
CA GLY A 183 -21.90 -2.37 -2.54
C GLY A 183 -22.56 -3.29 -1.52
N PRO A 184 -23.40 -4.23 -1.97
CA PRO A 184 -24.22 -5.08 -1.10
C PRO A 184 -23.41 -5.99 -0.16
N TYR A 185 -22.16 -6.20 -0.45
CA TYR A 185 -21.25 -7.03 0.33
C TYR A 185 -20.18 -6.19 1.05
N SER A 186 -20.56 -5.11 1.64
CA SER A 186 -19.64 -4.36 2.50
C SER A 186 -19.43 -5.11 3.81
N PRO A 187 -18.26 -5.68 4.05
CA PRO A 187 -17.98 -6.36 5.31
C PRO A 187 -18.04 -5.36 6.46
N THR A 188 -18.60 -5.78 7.58
CA THR A 188 -18.81 -4.91 8.75
C THR A 188 -17.87 -5.22 9.90
N LYS A 189 -17.23 -6.37 9.86
CA LYS A 189 -16.24 -6.82 10.87
C LYS A 189 -15.09 -7.58 10.19
N PRO A 190 -13.92 -7.61 10.82
CA PRO A 190 -12.72 -8.25 10.27
C PRO A 190 -12.92 -9.71 9.87
N SER A 191 -13.66 -10.49 10.68
CA SER A 191 -13.92 -11.91 10.42
C SER A 191 -14.75 -12.16 9.15
N ASP A 192 -15.50 -11.17 8.65
CA ASP A 192 -16.28 -11.32 7.39
C ASP A 192 -15.36 -11.48 6.16
N ILE A 193 -14.12 -11.03 6.25
CA ILE A 193 -13.09 -11.15 5.21
C ILE A 193 -11.92 -12.02 5.62
N GLY A 194 -12.07 -12.81 6.71
CA GLY A 194 -11.05 -13.77 7.14
C GLY A 194 -9.91 -13.17 7.97
N PHE A 195 -10.02 -11.94 8.43
CA PHE A 195 -9.11 -11.42 9.45
C PHE A 195 -9.47 -11.98 10.82
N PRO A 196 -8.49 -12.17 11.70
CA PRO A 196 -8.78 -12.43 13.10
C PRO A 196 -9.49 -11.23 13.72
N ASP A 197 -10.31 -11.48 14.75
CA ASP A 197 -10.81 -10.38 15.57
C ASP A 197 -9.64 -9.78 16.34
N PHE A 198 -9.42 -8.48 16.15
CA PHE A 198 -8.40 -7.75 16.90
C PHE A 198 -9.02 -7.30 18.23
N PRO A 199 -8.31 -7.43 19.35
CA PRO A 199 -8.80 -6.88 20.60
C PRO A 199 -8.96 -5.36 20.49
N ASP A 200 -10.01 -4.84 21.09
CA ASP A 200 -10.27 -3.42 21.24
C ASP A 200 -9.18 -2.71 22.08
#